data_2931d1d0bef18bbb29a514138384da59
#
_entry.id   2931d1d0bef18bbb29a514138384da59
#
_cell.length_a   1.000
_cell.length_b   1.000
_cell.length_c   1.000
_cell.angle_alpha   90.00
_cell.angle_beta   90.00
_cell.angle_gamma   90.00
#
_symmetry.space_group_name_H-M   'P 1'
#
loop_
_entity.id
_entity.type
_entity.pdbx_description
1 polymer ?
#
loop_
_entity_poly.entity_id
_entity_poly.type
_entity_poly.pdbx_seq_one_letter_code
_entity_poly.pdbx_strand_id
1 'polypeptide(L)'
;MAFIINPYIFGAGGYVPAGAISLDDSEYLHATYSSAGNRKTWTYSLWIKRNQTNVINYGAYAAGGPNASAYMLTTANNGDTFRFVGSDGTGGNNRIRVSANSDGTLLDTTAQYQDDSAWYHIIFVFNSTESSAGDRIKLYVNGKFDNSYGLSNPTYIGLNEDWEINSNVLHRIGKANTADYLYSTISEVILLDGYAASATDLGEYNDDNIWVPINPSTIVSAQKGTNGFWLDFADTSALGNDVSGNNNDYTLSGV
;
A
#
# COMPACT_ATOMS: atom_id res chain seq x y z
N MET A 1 3.36 -6.62 19.15
CA MET A 1 4.03 -7.92 18.83
C MET A 1 3.50 -8.38 17.48
N ALA A 2 4.33 -8.39 16.44
CA ALA A 2 3.91 -8.86 15.13
C ALA A 2 3.63 -10.37 15.18
N PHE A 3 2.46 -10.79 14.72
CA PHE A 3 2.06 -12.19 14.64
C PHE A 3 1.91 -12.61 13.20
N ILE A 4 2.37 -13.81 12.85
CA ILE A 4 2.04 -14.44 11.58
C ILE A 4 0.61 -14.97 11.69
N ILE A 5 -0.24 -14.53 10.79
CA ILE A 5 -1.59 -15.04 10.64
C ILE A 5 -1.61 -15.90 9.39
N ASN A 6 -2.07 -17.14 9.54
CA ASN A 6 -2.25 -18.02 8.40
C ASN A 6 -3.32 -17.45 7.46
N PRO A 7 -2.99 -17.16 6.18
CA PRO A 7 -3.91 -16.50 5.26
C PRO A 7 -5.02 -17.41 4.70
N TYR A 8 -5.37 -18.52 5.32
CA TYR A 8 -6.39 -19.49 4.89
C TYR A 8 -7.80 -18.91 4.59
N ILE A 9 -7.92 -17.59 4.39
CA ILE A 9 -9.20 -16.90 4.17
C ILE A 9 -9.40 -16.50 2.70
N PHE A 10 -8.42 -16.75 1.85
CA PHE A 10 -8.60 -16.54 0.41
C PHE A 10 -9.26 -17.79 -0.17
N GLY A 11 -10.55 -17.78 -0.37
CA GLY A 11 -11.44 -18.83 -0.91
C GLY A 11 -10.83 -20.01 -1.66
N ALA A 12 -11.58 -21.05 -1.83
CA ALA A 12 -11.15 -22.30 -2.44
C ALA A 12 -10.63 -22.10 -3.88
N GLY A 13 -9.34 -22.35 -4.09
CA GLY A 13 -8.76 -22.51 -5.42
C GLY A 13 -7.68 -21.49 -5.76
N GLY A 14 -6.52 -21.97 -6.18
CA GLY A 14 -5.44 -21.17 -6.70
C GLY A 14 -4.29 -20.95 -5.71
N TYR A 15 -3.64 -19.79 -5.83
CA TYR A 15 -2.49 -19.40 -5.02
C TYR A 15 -2.90 -19.05 -3.60
N VAL A 16 -2.13 -19.54 -2.64
CA VAL A 16 -2.26 -19.18 -1.21
C VAL A 16 -1.02 -18.39 -0.81
N PRO A 17 -1.15 -17.14 -0.35
CA PRO A 17 -0.04 -16.37 0.20
C PRO A 17 0.70 -17.12 1.29
N ALA A 18 2.02 -17.00 1.32
CA ALA A 18 2.87 -17.77 2.23
C ALA A 18 2.76 -17.29 3.68
N GLY A 19 2.52 -15.98 3.90
CA GLY A 19 2.41 -15.39 5.21
C GLY A 19 1.68 -14.04 5.24
N ALA A 20 1.42 -13.59 6.45
CA ALA A 20 0.89 -12.25 6.73
C ALA A 20 1.42 -11.78 8.08
N ILE A 21 1.60 -10.47 8.25
CA ILE A 21 1.95 -9.88 9.55
C ILE A 21 0.85 -8.93 10.02
N SER A 22 0.59 -8.92 11.32
CA SER A 22 -0.22 -7.89 11.98
C SER A 22 0.70 -6.77 12.44
N LEU A 23 0.37 -5.56 12.04
CA LEU A 23 0.97 -4.33 12.55
C LEU A 23 -0.05 -3.68 13.46
N ASP A 24 0.26 -3.63 14.76
CA ASP A 24 -0.59 -3.05 15.78
C ASP A 24 0.27 -2.16 16.71
N ASP A 25 -0.20 -1.04 17.11
CA ASP A 25 0.38 -0.12 18.10
C ASP A 25 1.70 0.57 17.72
N SER A 26 2.80 -0.10 17.44
CA SER A 26 4.11 0.53 17.20
C SER A 26 4.93 -0.09 16.06
N GLU A 27 4.50 -1.23 15.55
CA GLU A 27 5.25 -1.97 14.53
C GLU A 27 5.13 -1.32 13.15
N TYR A 28 6.24 -1.31 12.45
CA TYR A 28 6.32 -0.86 11.06
C TYR A 28 7.57 -1.45 10.38
N LEU A 29 7.52 -1.48 9.07
CA LEU A 29 8.65 -1.87 8.24
C LEU A 29 9.28 -0.63 7.60
N HIS A 30 10.61 -0.61 7.48
CA HIS A 30 11.30 0.48 6.82
C HIS A 30 12.54 0.04 6.05
N ALA A 31 12.83 0.75 4.97
CA ALA A 31 14.04 0.58 4.17
C ALA A 31 14.48 1.92 3.58
N THR A 32 15.78 2.01 3.25
CA THR A 32 16.32 3.12 2.46
C THR A 32 17.07 2.53 1.27
N TYR A 33 16.63 2.86 0.07
CA TYR A 33 17.28 2.34 -1.13
C TYR A 33 18.64 3.00 -1.36
N SER A 34 19.58 2.23 -1.92
CA SER A 34 20.94 2.71 -2.21
C SER A 34 20.98 3.71 -3.37
N SER A 35 20.01 3.64 -4.28
CA SER A 35 19.85 4.53 -5.44
C SER A 35 18.37 4.70 -5.77
N ALA A 36 18.05 5.70 -6.57
CA ALA A 36 16.69 5.83 -7.09
C ALA A 36 16.43 4.79 -8.19
N GLY A 37 15.24 4.22 -8.17
CA GLY A 37 14.67 3.45 -9.27
C GLY A 37 13.91 4.36 -10.25
N ASN A 38 12.91 3.81 -10.93
CA ASN A 38 12.07 4.58 -11.83
C ASN A 38 11.01 5.35 -11.04
N ARG A 39 11.26 6.64 -10.82
CA ARG A 39 10.39 7.53 -10.05
C ARG A 39 9.15 8.01 -10.80
N LYS A 40 9.07 7.69 -12.11
CA LYS A 40 7.98 8.12 -13.01
C LYS A 40 6.97 7.01 -13.30
N THR A 41 7.38 5.75 -13.11
CA THR A 41 6.52 4.60 -13.39
C THR A 41 6.81 3.51 -12.35
N TRP A 42 5.80 3.13 -11.60
CA TRP A 42 5.88 2.05 -10.62
C TRP A 42 4.48 1.61 -10.18
N THR A 43 4.41 0.43 -9.58
CA THR A 43 3.17 -0.11 -8.99
C THR A 43 3.46 -0.55 -7.56
N TYR A 44 2.62 -0.13 -6.62
CA TYR A 44 2.62 -0.62 -5.25
C TYR A 44 1.35 -1.41 -4.99
N SER A 45 1.48 -2.62 -4.44
CA SER A 45 0.39 -3.54 -4.19
C SER A 45 0.51 -4.16 -2.82
N LEU A 46 -0.62 -4.35 -2.14
CA LEU A 46 -0.69 -5.11 -0.90
C LEU A 46 -2.07 -5.70 -0.70
N TRP A 47 -2.10 -6.86 -0.05
CA TRP A 47 -3.32 -7.36 0.59
C TRP A 47 -3.35 -6.85 2.02
N ILE A 48 -4.51 -6.32 2.44
CA ILE A 48 -4.68 -5.70 3.75
C ILE A 48 -6.03 -6.07 4.35
N LYS A 49 -6.00 -6.48 5.61
CA LYS A 49 -7.18 -6.64 6.44
C LYS A 49 -7.07 -5.67 7.61
N ARG A 50 -8.07 -4.84 7.78
CA ARG A 50 -8.06 -3.84 8.84
C ARG A 50 -8.41 -4.48 10.17
N ASN A 51 -7.56 -4.28 11.19
CA ASN A 51 -7.82 -4.81 12.54
C ASN A 51 -8.82 -3.94 13.30
N GLN A 52 -8.97 -2.68 12.89
CA GLN A 52 -9.94 -1.74 13.44
C GLN A 52 -10.41 -0.76 12.36
N THR A 53 -11.72 -0.60 12.24
CA THR A 53 -12.34 0.38 11.34
C THR A 53 -12.96 1.56 12.08
N ASN A 54 -13.06 1.47 13.41
CA ASN A 54 -13.61 2.56 14.22
C ASN A 54 -12.55 3.65 14.44
N VAL A 55 -12.47 4.55 13.48
CA VAL A 55 -11.47 5.63 13.39
C VAL A 55 -11.52 6.60 14.59
N ILE A 56 -12.63 6.61 15.32
CA ILE A 56 -12.76 7.41 16.55
C ILE A 56 -11.75 6.95 17.61
N ASN A 57 -11.34 5.69 17.58
CA ASN A 57 -10.37 5.12 18.52
C ASN A 57 -8.91 5.15 18.01
N TYR A 58 -8.65 5.38 16.70
CA TYR A 58 -7.27 5.60 16.23
C TYR A 58 -6.60 6.77 16.94
N GLY A 59 -7.38 7.77 17.35
CA GLY A 59 -6.87 8.91 18.09
C GLY A 59 -6.51 8.65 19.54
N ALA A 60 -6.89 7.52 20.12
CA ALA A 60 -6.50 7.17 21.49
C ALA A 60 -5.15 6.44 21.54
N TYR A 61 -4.74 5.81 20.45
CA TYR A 61 -3.51 5.00 20.36
C TYR A 61 -2.43 5.63 19.46
N ALA A 62 -2.80 6.49 18.54
CA ALA A 62 -1.81 7.32 17.84
C ALA A 62 -1.62 8.62 18.62
N ALA A 63 -0.39 9.00 18.90
CA ALA A 63 -0.06 10.27 19.57
C ALA A 63 -0.56 11.52 18.79
N GLY A 64 -1.21 11.32 17.63
CA GLY A 64 -1.79 12.35 16.75
C GLY A 64 -3.23 12.78 17.05
N GLY A 65 -3.94 12.14 17.98
CA GLY A 65 -5.32 12.54 18.32
C GLY A 65 -6.41 11.94 17.42
N PRO A 66 -7.67 12.42 17.49
CA PRO A 66 -8.84 11.77 16.89
C PRO A 66 -8.89 11.76 15.35
N ASN A 67 -7.90 12.34 14.68
CA ASN A 67 -7.82 12.44 13.22
C ASN A 67 -6.70 11.59 12.62
N ALA A 68 -6.15 10.64 13.37
CA ALA A 68 -5.03 9.82 12.92
C ALA A 68 -5.38 9.02 11.65
N SER A 69 -4.44 8.99 10.73
CA SER A 69 -4.54 8.21 9.49
C SER A 69 -3.71 6.94 9.59
N ALA A 70 -4.13 5.87 8.91
CA ALA A 70 -3.42 4.60 8.88
C ALA A 70 -2.57 4.50 7.60
N TYR A 71 -1.25 4.58 7.73
CA TYR A 71 -0.33 4.73 6.61
C TYR A 71 0.14 3.39 6.06
N MET A 72 -0.21 3.10 4.82
CA MET A 72 0.21 1.91 4.09
C MET A 72 1.63 2.05 3.52
N LEU A 73 1.98 3.25 3.02
CA LEU A 73 3.30 3.57 2.52
C LEU A 73 3.57 5.07 2.71
N THR A 74 4.77 5.41 3.18
CA THR A 74 5.24 6.79 3.27
C THR A 74 6.71 6.88 2.92
N THR A 75 7.12 8.05 2.44
CA THR A 75 8.53 8.41 2.32
C THR A 75 9.01 9.27 3.49
N ALA A 76 10.28 9.64 3.51
CA ALA A 76 10.87 10.51 4.51
C ALA A 76 10.03 11.79 4.66
N ASN A 77 9.85 12.25 5.90
CA ASN A 77 9.10 13.47 6.23
C ASN A 77 7.64 13.49 5.75
N ASN A 78 7.04 12.34 5.46
CA ASN A 78 5.72 12.20 4.83
C ASN A 78 5.63 12.94 3.49
N GLY A 79 6.70 12.87 2.69
CA GLY A 79 6.74 13.49 1.37
C GLY A 79 5.61 12.95 0.49
N ASP A 80 5.69 11.67 0.13
CA ASP A 80 4.59 10.98 -0.54
C ASP A 80 3.92 10.02 0.44
N THR A 81 2.60 9.99 0.43
CA THR A 81 1.82 9.16 1.38
C THR A 81 0.69 8.44 0.71
N PHE A 82 0.51 7.19 1.13
CA PHE A 82 -0.61 6.35 0.78
C PHE A 82 -1.24 5.80 2.07
N ARG A 83 -2.52 6.13 2.35
CA ARG A 83 -3.13 5.88 3.65
C ARG A 83 -4.64 5.70 3.62
N PHE A 84 -5.18 5.05 4.63
CA PHE A 84 -6.58 5.26 5.01
C PHE A 84 -6.70 6.55 5.80
N VAL A 85 -7.69 7.37 5.43
CA VAL A 85 -7.95 8.63 6.12
C VAL A 85 -8.68 8.35 7.43
N GLY A 86 -8.20 8.97 8.50
CA GLY A 86 -8.90 9.05 9.76
C GLY A 86 -10.13 9.97 9.71
N SER A 87 -10.67 10.30 10.86
CA SER A 87 -11.76 11.28 10.95
C SER A 87 -11.21 12.66 10.60
N ASP A 88 -11.66 13.23 9.49
CA ASP A 88 -11.32 14.61 9.09
C ASP A 88 -12.40 15.62 9.52
N GLY A 89 -13.33 15.22 10.39
CA GLY A 89 -14.45 16.06 10.83
C GLY A 89 -15.54 16.28 9.78
N THR A 90 -15.33 15.79 8.55
CA THR A 90 -16.27 15.94 7.41
C THR A 90 -16.90 14.63 6.98
N GLY A 91 -16.68 13.55 7.76
CA GLY A 91 -17.19 12.20 7.46
C GLY A 91 -16.32 11.38 6.53
N GLY A 92 -15.08 11.82 6.28
CA GLY A 92 -14.12 11.16 5.37
C GLY A 92 -13.45 9.90 5.90
N ASN A 93 -14.04 9.22 6.87
CA ASN A 93 -13.48 8.08 7.55
C ASN A 93 -13.29 6.87 6.62
N ASN A 94 -12.17 6.17 6.76
CA ASN A 94 -11.88 4.91 6.07
C ASN A 94 -11.79 5.01 4.52
N ARG A 95 -11.64 6.21 3.97
CA ARG A 95 -11.31 6.43 2.56
C ARG A 95 -9.82 6.18 2.32
N ILE A 96 -9.46 5.86 1.09
CA ILE A 96 -8.05 5.81 0.68
C ILE A 96 -7.67 7.18 0.14
N ARG A 97 -6.58 7.73 0.65
CA ARG A 97 -5.99 9.00 0.21
C ARG A 97 -4.56 8.81 -0.23
N VAL A 98 -4.24 9.48 -1.32
CA VAL A 98 -2.88 9.63 -1.84
C VAL A 98 -2.52 11.10 -1.82
N SER A 99 -1.36 11.41 -1.30
CA SER A 99 -0.86 12.79 -1.26
C SER A 99 0.63 12.82 -1.62
N ALA A 100 1.04 13.85 -2.33
CA ALA A 100 2.43 14.18 -2.56
C ALA A 100 2.79 15.48 -1.83
N ASN A 101 4.03 15.59 -1.40
CA ASN A 101 4.51 16.76 -0.65
C ASN A 101 4.37 18.07 -1.45
N SER A 102 4.63 18.01 -2.77
CA SER A 102 4.55 19.15 -3.68
C SER A 102 3.12 19.54 -4.03
N ASP A 103 2.22 18.54 -4.19
CA ASP A 103 0.93 18.72 -4.85
C ASP A 103 -0.28 18.59 -3.91
N GLY A 104 -0.02 18.23 -2.65
CA GLY A 104 -1.08 18.02 -1.67
C GLY A 104 -1.85 16.71 -1.89
N THR A 105 -3.17 16.74 -1.78
CA THR A 105 -4.00 15.55 -1.98
C THR A 105 -4.34 15.36 -3.46
N LEU A 106 -3.90 14.24 -4.02
CA LEU A 106 -4.06 13.89 -5.42
C LEU A 106 -5.27 12.98 -5.68
N LEU A 107 -5.51 12.04 -4.75
CA LEU A 107 -6.63 11.12 -4.81
C LEU A 107 -7.22 10.99 -3.41
N ASP A 108 -8.54 10.99 -3.35
CA ASP A 108 -9.31 10.74 -2.13
C ASP A 108 -10.59 10.01 -2.54
N THR A 109 -10.71 8.72 -2.21
CA THR A 109 -11.86 7.93 -2.66
C THR A 109 -13.16 8.42 -2.03
N THR A 110 -14.28 8.27 -2.73
CA THR A 110 -15.61 8.43 -2.11
C THR A 110 -16.05 7.16 -1.40
N ALA A 111 -15.54 6.01 -1.84
CA ALA A 111 -15.76 4.73 -1.19
C ALA A 111 -15.09 4.70 0.19
N GLN A 112 -15.74 4.03 1.12
CA GLN A 112 -15.23 3.79 2.49
C GLN A 112 -15.01 2.30 2.69
N TYR A 113 -13.81 1.93 3.16
CA TYR A 113 -13.37 0.55 3.34
C TYR A 113 -13.45 0.21 4.84
N GLN A 114 -14.66 -0.18 5.29
CA GLN A 114 -15.02 -0.29 6.72
C GLN A 114 -15.16 -1.72 7.23
N ASP A 115 -15.12 -2.72 6.35
CA ASP A 115 -15.24 -4.11 6.76
C ASP A 115 -13.89 -4.59 7.32
N ASP A 116 -13.83 -4.83 8.63
CA ASP A 116 -12.66 -5.35 9.35
C ASP A 116 -12.56 -6.88 9.29
N SER A 117 -13.58 -7.55 8.77
CA SER A 117 -13.56 -8.99 8.50
C SER A 117 -12.99 -9.35 7.13
N ALA A 118 -13.03 -8.41 6.19
CA ALA A 118 -12.64 -8.63 4.80
C ALA A 118 -11.17 -8.27 4.53
N TRP A 119 -10.57 -9.00 3.59
CA TRP A 119 -9.33 -8.61 2.94
C TRP A 119 -9.62 -7.68 1.77
N TYR A 120 -8.80 -6.64 1.65
CA TYR A 120 -8.76 -5.75 0.50
C TYR A 120 -7.45 -5.94 -0.24
N HIS A 121 -7.49 -6.17 -1.54
CA HIS A 121 -6.32 -6.04 -2.40
C HIS A 121 -6.29 -4.61 -2.92
N ILE A 122 -5.27 -3.85 -2.55
CA ILE A 122 -5.09 -2.47 -2.96
C ILE A 122 -3.91 -2.40 -3.90
N ILE A 123 -4.13 -1.92 -5.13
CA ILE A 123 -3.10 -1.73 -6.12
C ILE A 123 -3.10 -0.26 -6.51
N PHE A 124 -1.98 0.40 -6.27
CA PHE A 124 -1.74 1.76 -6.65
C PHE A 124 -0.74 1.80 -7.79
N VAL A 125 -1.14 2.37 -8.93
CA VAL A 125 -0.32 2.50 -10.13
C VAL A 125 -0.01 3.95 -10.37
N PHE A 126 1.26 4.26 -10.47
CA PHE A 126 1.78 5.57 -10.81
C PHE A 126 2.48 5.51 -12.17
N ASN A 127 2.08 6.38 -13.08
CA ASN A 127 2.73 6.55 -14.37
C ASN A 127 2.63 8.00 -14.85
N SER A 128 3.57 8.84 -14.43
CA SER A 128 3.59 10.26 -14.81
C SER A 128 3.88 10.49 -16.29
N THR A 129 4.28 9.45 -17.04
CA THR A 129 4.55 9.56 -18.49
C THR A 129 3.29 9.50 -19.34
N GLU A 130 2.13 9.18 -18.73
CA GLU A 130 0.86 9.18 -19.43
C GLU A 130 0.48 10.58 -19.93
N SER A 131 0.05 10.64 -21.18
CA SER A 131 -0.36 11.90 -21.81
C SER A 131 -1.60 12.52 -21.15
N SER A 132 -2.55 11.68 -20.78
CA SER A 132 -3.76 12.06 -20.04
C SER A 132 -3.44 12.22 -18.55
N ALA A 133 -3.67 13.39 -17.99
CA ALA A 133 -3.39 13.65 -16.59
C ALA A 133 -4.18 12.75 -15.63
N GLY A 134 -5.42 12.41 -15.99
CA GLY A 134 -6.28 11.52 -15.20
C GLY A 134 -5.84 10.06 -15.21
N ASP A 135 -4.94 9.66 -16.10
CA ASP A 135 -4.43 8.30 -16.21
C ASP A 135 -3.09 8.09 -15.48
N ARG A 136 -2.48 9.17 -14.94
CA ARG A 136 -1.18 9.11 -14.27
C ARG A 136 -1.22 8.44 -12.92
N ILE A 137 -2.37 8.44 -12.28
CA ILE A 137 -2.63 7.71 -11.03
C ILE A 137 -3.83 6.80 -11.24
N LYS A 138 -3.69 5.52 -10.89
CA LYS A 138 -4.79 4.56 -10.90
C LYS A 138 -4.81 3.80 -9.59
N LEU A 139 -5.99 3.68 -9.01
CA LEU A 139 -6.24 2.89 -7.81
C LEU A 139 -7.18 1.75 -8.17
N TYR A 140 -6.80 0.54 -7.80
CA TYR A 140 -7.69 -0.62 -7.86
C TYR A 140 -7.90 -1.18 -6.46
N VAL A 141 -9.14 -1.54 -6.16
CA VAL A 141 -9.49 -2.27 -4.94
C VAL A 141 -10.25 -3.53 -5.33
N ASN A 142 -9.73 -4.68 -4.93
CA ASN A 142 -10.26 -6.00 -5.28
C ASN A 142 -10.53 -6.13 -6.81
N GLY A 143 -9.53 -5.78 -7.62
CA GLY A 143 -9.58 -5.84 -9.06
C GLY A 143 -10.40 -4.76 -9.76
N LYS A 144 -11.15 -3.95 -9.02
CA LYS A 144 -11.99 -2.89 -9.57
C LYS A 144 -11.27 -1.55 -9.54
N PHE A 145 -11.29 -0.85 -10.67
CA PHE A 145 -10.79 0.51 -10.76
C PHE A 145 -11.67 1.44 -9.90
N ASP A 146 -11.06 2.09 -8.92
CA ASP A 146 -11.72 3.11 -8.10
C ASP A 146 -11.30 4.50 -8.58
N ASN A 147 -12.12 5.11 -9.41
CA ASN A 147 -11.97 6.46 -9.92
C ASN A 147 -12.85 7.47 -9.19
N SER A 148 -13.41 7.08 -8.05
CA SER A 148 -14.27 7.96 -7.26
C SER A 148 -13.44 9.01 -6.52
N TYR A 149 -13.07 10.07 -7.23
CA TYR A 149 -12.38 11.22 -6.62
C TYR A 149 -13.37 12.00 -5.75
N GLY A 150 -13.20 11.90 -4.42
CA GLY A 150 -13.95 12.71 -3.45
C GLY A 150 -13.55 14.18 -3.42
N LEU A 151 -12.70 14.62 -4.35
CA LEU A 151 -12.20 15.98 -4.44
C LEU A 151 -13.03 16.79 -5.43
N SER A 152 -13.48 17.96 -5.01
CA SER A 152 -14.21 18.91 -5.87
C SER A 152 -13.33 19.44 -7.02
N ASN A 153 -12.01 19.47 -6.82
CA ASN A 153 -10.99 19.87 -7.80
C ASN A 153 -9.80 18.93 -7.64
N PRO A 154 -9.74 17.81 -8.41
CA PRO A 154 -8.59 16.93 -8.35
C PRO A 154 -7.34 17.66 -8.85
N THR A 155 -6.28 17.63 -8.05
CA THR A 155 -4.94 18.03 -8.49
C THR A 155 -4.34 16.85 -9.25
N TYR A 156 -3.86 17.11 -10.45
CA TYR A 156 -3.18 16.10 -11.25
C TYR A 156 -1.67 16.31 -11.20
N ILE A 157 -0.94 15.20 -11.12
CA ILE A 157 0.52 15.26 -11.24
C ILE A 157 0.97 15.72 -12.63
N GLY A 158 2.12 16.37 -12.69
CA GLY A 158 2.73 16.85 -13.92
C GLY A 158 3.15 15.71 -14.85
N LEU A 159 3.25 16.00 -16.14
CA LEU A 159 3.80 15.06 -17.11
C LEU A 159 5.30 14.86 -16.83
N ASN A 160 5.75 13.60 -16.78
CA ASN A 160 7.13 13.21 -16.45
C ASN A 160 7.61 13.67 -15.08
N GLU A 161 6.70 13.91 -14.15
CA GLU A 161 7.03 14.26 -12.78
C GLU A 161 7.63 13.07 -12.04
N ASP A 162 8.67 13.34 -11.26
CA ASP A 162 9.34 12.37 -10.40
C ASP A 162 8.73 12.39 -9.00
N TRP A 163 8.29 11.23 -8.50
CA TRP A 163 7.85 11.10 -7.12
C TRP A 163 8.97 10.73 -6.17
N GLU A 164 8.74 10.94 -4.86
CA GLU A 164 9.69 10.56 -3.81
C GLU A 164 9.66 9.05 -3.55
N ILE A 165 8.50 8.40 -3.73
CA ILE A 165 8.44 6.94 -3.77
C ILE A 165 9.36 6.42 -4.87
N ASN A 166 10.07 5.33 -4.58
CA ASN A 166 11.09 4.73 -5.44
C ASN A 166 12.37 5.58 -5.60
N SER A 167 12.61 6.57 -4.72
CA SER A 167 13.87 7.30 -4.63
C SER A 167 14.78 6.73 -3.54
N ASN A 168 15.98 7.28 -3.39
CA ASN A 168 16.97 6.87 -2.39
C ASN A 168 16.74 7.52 -1.00
N VAL A 169 15.50 7.61 -0.57
CA VAL A 169 15.10 8.09 0.75
C VAL A 169 14.51 6.97 1.60
N LEU A 170 14.30 7.25 2.86
CA LEU A 170 13.65 6.31 3.77
C LEU A 170 12.18 6.09 3.35
N HIS A 171 11.80 4.83 3.19
CA HIS A 171 10.42 4.38 2.97
C HIS A 171 9.93 3.65 4.22
N ARG A 172 8.66 3.81 4.57
CA ARG A 172 8.01 3.12 5.68
C ARG A 172 6.70 2.49 5.23
N ILE A 173 6.46 1.28 5.67
CA ILE A 173 5.20 0.57 5.54
C ILE A 173 4.63 0.44 6.95
N GLY A 174 3.42 0.93 7.17
CA GLY A 174 2.76 0.85 8.45
C GLY A 174 2.94 2.06 9.38
N LYS A 175 3.65 3.12 8.95
CA LYS A 175 3.89 4.30 9.81
C LYS A 175 4.06 5.60 9.03
N ALA A 176 3.56 6.71 9.60
CA ALA A 176 3.93 8.06 9.19
C ALA A 176 5.29 8.49 9.78
N ASN A 177 5.73 9.69 9.46
CA ASN A 177 6.86 10.33 10.15
C ASN A 177 6.53 10.67 11.62
N THR A 178 5.26 10.87 11.91
CA THR A 178 4.68 11.05 13.25
C THR A 178 4.33 9.69 13.88
N ALA A 179 3.56 9.70 14.96
CA ALA A 179 3.13 8.50 15.69
C ALA A 179 1.86 7.85 15.11
N ASP A 180 1.56 8.07 13.82
CA ASP A 180 0.41 7.46 13.15
C ASP A 180 0.80 6.10 12.57
N TYR A 181 0.23 5.02 13.07
CA TYR A 181 0.53 3.64 12.69
C TYR A 181 -0.62 2.98 11.92
N LEU A 182 -0.29 1.88 11.24
CA LEU A 182 -1.24 1.05 10.51
C LEU A 182 -1.76 -0.09 11.38
N TYR A 183 -2.95 0.00 11.91
CA TYR A 183 -3.59 -1.09 12.66
C TYR A 183 -4.25 -2.08 11.69
N SER A 184 -3.44 -2.94 11.08
CA SER A 184 -3.91 -3.85 10.04
C SER A 184 -3.00 -5.07 9.91
N THR A 185 -3.57 -6.14 9.37
CA THR A 185 -2.81 -7.30 8.91
C THR A 185 -2.53 -7.10 7.43
N ILE A 186 -1.27 -7.30 7.01
CA ILE A 186 -0.83 -7.17 5.63
C ILE A 186 -0.18 -8.44 5.11
N SER A 187 -0.29 -8.67 3.81
CA SER A 187 0.29 -9.80 3.07
C SER A 187 0.65 -9.37 1.66
N GLU A 188 1.56 -10.08 1.02
CA GLU A 188 1.92 -9.86 -0.39
C GLU A 188 2.18 -8.38 -0.70
N VAL A 189 3.13 -7.77 0.03
CA VAL A 189 3.49 -6.37 -0.22
C VAL A 189 4.53 -6.31 -1.33
N ILE A 190 4.18 -5.65 -2.43
CA ILE A 190 4.96 -5.66 -3.67
C ILE A 190 5.18 -4.24 -4.19
N LEU A 191 6.39 -3.96 -4.61
CA LEU A 191 6.73 -2.83 -5.47
C LEU A 191 7.27 -3.35 -6.80
N LEU A 192 6.65 -2.94 -7.91
CA LEU A 192 7.16 -3.14 -9.26
C LEU A 192 7.80 -1.82 -9.72
N ASP A 193 9.10 -1.84 -9.96
CA ASP A 193 9.90 -0.68 -10.31
C ASP A 193 10.02 -0.55 -11.83
N GLY A 194 9.45 0.50 -12.39
CA GLY A 194 9.44 0.76 -13.84
C GLY A 194 8.24 0.16 -14.57
N TYR A 195 7.26 -0.38 -13.86
CA TYR A 195 6.10 -1.03 -14.47
C TYR A 195 4.76 -0.52 -13.93
N ALA A 196 3.87 -0.15 -14.85
CA ALA A 196 2.48 0.22 -14.55
C ALA A 196 1.57 -1.00 -14.76
N ALA A 197 1.27 -1.72 -13.69
CA ALA A 197 0.52 -2.97 -13.73
C ALA A 197 -0.98 -2.75 -14.01
N SER A 198 -1.60 -3.74 -14.61
CA SER A 198 -3.05 -3.94 -14.54
C SER A 198 -3.41 -4.68 -13.24
N ALA A 199 -4.67 -4.61 -12.82
CA ALA A 199 -5.09 -5.35 -11.63
C ALA A 199 -4.89 -6.87 -11.79
N THR A 200 -5.10 -7.39 -13.00
CA THR A 200 -4.98 -8.82 -13.32
C THR A 200 -3.54 -9.34 -13.37
N ASP A 201 -2.54 -8.46 -13.29
CA ASP A 201 -1.15 -8.88 -13.13
C ASP A 201 -0.85 -9.38 -11.70
N LEU A 202 -1.72 -9.02 -10.72
CA LEU A 202 -1.49 -9.26 -9.30
C LEU A 202 -2.66 -9.95 -8.58
N GLY A 203 -3.75 -10.23 -9.29
CA GLY A 203 -4.92 -10.95 -8.77
C GLY A 203 -5.85 -11.38 -9.89
N GLU A 204 -6.85 -12.18 -9.55
CA GLU A 204 -7.85 -12.67 -10.52
C GLU A 204 -9.22 -12.87 -9.86
N TYR A 205 -10.26 -12.99 -10.67
CA TYR A 205 -11.57 -13.49 -10.22
C TYR A 205 -11.60 -15.00 -10.34
N ASN A 206 -11.91 -15.69 -9.25
CA ASN A 206 -12.12 -17.14 -9.26
C ASN A 206 -13.48 -17.51 -9.88
N ASP A 207 -13.77 -18.80 -9.94
CA ASP A 207 -15.03 -19.33 -10.52
C ASP A 207 -16.29 -18.84 -9.78
N ASP A 208 -16.16 -18.42 -8.51
CA ASP A 208 -17.24 -17.83 -7.72
C ASP A 208 -17.35 -16.30 -7.89
N ASN A 209 -16.58 -15.74 -8.83
CA ASN A 209 -16.47 -14.29 -9.05
C ASN A 209 -15.99 -13.50 -7.81
N ILE A 210 -15.13 -14.12 -7.00
CA ILE A 210 -14.45 -13.52 -5.86
C ILE A 210 -13.02 -13.16 -6.30
N TRP A 211 -12.59 -11.94 -5.99
CA TRP A 211 -11.22 -11.51 -6.25
C TRP A 211 -10.25 -12.19 -5.29
N VAL A 212 -9.26 -12.88 -5.84
CA VAL A 212 -8.27 -13.68 -5.10
C VAL A 212 -6.85 -13.36 -5.53
N PRO A 213 -5.83 -13.61 -4.68
CA PRO A 213 -4.44 -13.45 -5.06
C PRO A 213 -4.02 -14.50 -6.09
N ILE A 214 -3.07 -14.12 -6.95
CA ILE A 214 -2.32 -15.05 -7.81
C ILE A 214 -0.87 -15.09 -7.37
N ASN A 215 -0.12 -16.10 -7.79
CA ASN A 215 1.31 -16.16 -7.52
C ASN A 215 2.05 -15.04 -8.28
N PRO A 216 2.63 -14.05 -7.58
CA PRO A 216 3.22 -12.90 -8.24
C PRO A 216 4.66 -13.15 -8.74
N SER A 217 5.23 -14.34 -8.54
CA SER A 217 6.65 -14.61 -8.80
C SER A 217 7.07 -14.28 -10.24
N THR A 218 6.21 -14.54 -11.21
CA THR A 218 6.51 -14.27 -12.63
C THR A 218 6.57 -12.78 -12.92
N ILE A 219 5.55 -12.01 -12.48
CA ILE A 219 5.50 -10.57 -12.73
C ILE A 219 6.58 -9.83 -11.91
N VAL A 220 6.79 -10.22 -10.66
CA VAL A 220 7.84 -9.66 -9.81
C VAL A 220 9.21 -9.91 -10.42
N SER A 221 9.53 -11.14 -10.83
CA SER A 221 10.81 -11.47 -11.47
C SER A 221 11.06 -10.64 -12.74
N ALA A 222 10.02 -10.39 -13.53
CA ALA A 222 10.11 -9.65 -14.79
C ALA A 222 10.17 -8.12 -14.59
N GLN A 223 9.51 -7.57 -13.56
CA GLN A 223 9.22 -6.14 -13.43
C GLN A 223 9.72 -5.51 -12.12
N LYS A 224 10.63 -6.18 -11.39
CA LYS A 224 11.16 -5.68 -10.13
C LYS A 224 12.09 -4.47 -10.26
N GLY A 225 12.66 -4.20 -11.44
CA GLY A 225 13.62 -3.13 -11.66
C GLY A 225 14.78 -3.16 -10.65
N THR A 226 15.20 -1.98 -10.18
CA THR A 226 16.28 -1.85 -9.17
C THR A 226 15.77 -1.89 -7.73
N ASN A 227 14.68 -1.19 -7.46
CA ASN A 227 14.13 -1.02 -6.10
C ASN A 227 12.88 -1.84 -5.83
N GLY A 228 12.40 -2.62 -6.81
CA GLY A 228 11.25 -3.48 -6.61
C GLY A 228 11.53 -4.53 -5.53
N PHE A 229 10.49 -4.92 -4.82
CA PHE A 229 10.55 -5.91 -3.76
C PHE A 229 9.24 -6.72 -3.69
N TRP A 230 9.32 -7.84 -3.00
CA TRP A 230 8.16 -8.65 -2.63
C TRP A 230 8.37 -9.21 -1.22
N LEU A 231 7.54 -8.74 -0.28
CA LEU A 231 7.51 -9.22 1.09
C LEU A 231 6.35 -10.23 1.21
N ASP A 232 6.67 -11.51 1.23
CA ASP A 232 5.69 -12.61 1.34
C ASP A 232 5.43 -13.04 2.78
N PHE A 233 6.25 -12.53 3.74
CA PHE A 233 6.18 -12.82 5.17
C PHE A 233 6.26 -14.30 5.53
N ALA A 234 6.85 -15.14 4.69
CA ALA A 234 7.02 -16.58 4.95
C ALA A 234 8.08 -16.87 6.00
N ASP A 235 9.15 -16.09 6.03
CA ASP A 235 10.27 -16.26 6.97
C ASP A 235 9.97 -15.58 8.31
N THR A 236 9.62 -16.37 9.31
CA THR A 236 9.30 -15.89 10.66
C THR A 236 10.49 -15.30 11.40
N SER A 237 11.71 -15.59 10.96
CA SER A 237 12.95 -15.05 11.54
C SER A 237 13.36 -13.72 10.89
N ALA A 238 12.81 -13.40 9.73
CA ALA A 238 13.14 -12.22 8.93
C ALA A 238 11.89 -11.68 8.20
N LEU A 239 10.93 -11.13 8.94
CA LEU A 239 9.62 -10.69 8.42
C LEU A 239 9.70 -9.59 7.34
N GLY A 240 10.82 -8.90 7.22
CA GLY A 240 11.04 -7.92 6.16
C GLY A 240 11.87 -8.45 4.97
N ASN A 241 12.09 -9.77 4.89
CA ASN A 241 12.88 -10.37 3.81
C ASN A 241 12.22 -10.15 2.44
N ASP A 242 13.00 -9.65 1.49
CA ASP A 242 12.59 -9.46 0.09
C ASP A 242 12.86 -10.72 -0.72
N VAL A 243 11.80 -11.40 -1.14
CA VAL A 243 11.90 -12.62 -1.96
C VAL A 243 11.89 -12.35 -3.48
N SER A 244 11.92 -11.09 -3.90
CA SER A 244 11.99 -10.71 -5.33
C SER A 244 13.32 -11.08 -5.99
N GLY A 245 14.37 -11.26 -5.19
CA GLY A 245 15.76 -11.47 -5.63
C GLY A 245 16.55 -10.18 -5.84
N ASN A 246 16.04 -9.02 -5.44
CA ASN A 246 16.80 -7.76 -5.40
C ASN A 246 17.51 -7.54 -4.06
N ASN A 247 17.10 -8.27 -3.00
CA ASN A 247 17.54 -8.09 -1.61
C ASN A 247 17.27 -6.66 -1.08
N ASN A 248 16.13 -6.09 -1.45
CA ASN A 248 15.62 -4.82 -0.92
C ASN A 248 14.86 -5.08 0.38
N ASP A 249 15.55 -5.69 1.35
CA ASP A 249 14.97 -6.09 2.63
C ASP A 249 14.48 -4.88 3.44
N TYR A 250 13.36 -5.07 4.12
CA TYR A 250 12.81 -4.12 5.07
C TYR A 250 13.16 -4.55 6.49
N THR A 251 13.45 -3.60 7.35
CA THR A 251 13.65 -3.83 8.79
C THR A 251 12.33 -3.63 9.52
N LEU A 252 11.92 -4.65 10.29
CA LEU A 252 10.81 -4.51 11.22
C LEU A 252 11.28 -3.77 12.47
N SER A 253 10.50 -2.78 12.91
CA SER A 253 10.76 -1.95 14.09
C SER A 253 9.51 -1.84 14.96
N GLY A 254 9.69 -1.50 16.23
CA GLY A 254 8.59 -1.32 17.19
C GLY A 254 8.16 -2.61 17.90
N VAL A 255 8.89 -3.71 17.72
CA VAL A 255 8.63 -5.02 18.35
C VAL A 255 9.24 -5.11 19.76
#